data_6493b2068063fba0c97ae760567037c6
#
_entry.id   6493b2068063fba0c97ae760567037c6
#
_cell.length_a   1.000
_cell.length_b   1.000
_cell.length_c   1.000
_cell.angle_alpha   90.00
_cell.angle_beta   90.00
_cell.angle_gamma   90.00
#
_symmetry.space_group_name_H-M   'P 1'
#
loop_
_entity.id
_entity.type
_entity.pdbx_description
1 polymer ?
#
loop_
_entity_poly.entity_id
_entity_poly.type
_entity_poly.pdbx_seq_one_letter_code
_entity_poly.pdbx_strand_id
1 'polypeptide(L)'
;VDMTPSKPEDVALSVVKCIVSGMDGRDDGKVKMQTVKHGVLINYRNCMVCALVFDDDHVVTAIKFMGTTVESRKKSELCEVKDLSEYADKISEQVVFIDQWWANTSRKKVA
;
A
#
# COMPACT_ATOMS: atom_id res chain seq x y z
N VAL A 1 18.69 11.32 21.30
CA VAL A 1 18.41 10.68 20.01
C VAL A 1 17.91 9.29 20.25
N ASP A 2 16.77 9.00 19.69
CA ASP A 2 16.20 7.67 19.82
C ASP A 2 16.95 6.69 18.93
N MET A 3 17.57 5.70 19.56
CA MET A 3 18.35 4.68 18.87
C MET A 3 17.53 3.43 18.55
N THR A 4 16.25 3.44 18.88
CA THR A 4 15.36 2.31 18.60
C THR A 4 15.15 2.15 17.10
N PRO A 5 15.38 0.94 16.54
CA PRO A 5 15.11 0.73 15.11
C PRO A 5 13.63 0.96 14.79
N SER A 6 13.35 1.54 13.64
CA SER A 6 11.98 1.72 13.19
C SER A 6 11.33 0.36 12.92
N LYS A 7 10.05 0.24 13.29
CA LYS A 7 9.30 -0.98 13.01
C LYS A 7 9.10 -1.14 11.49
N PRO A 8 9.09 -2.37 10.97
CA PRO A 8 8.89 -2.59 9.54
C PRO A 8 7.64 -1.92 8.98
N GLU A 9 6.53 -1.96 9.73
CA GLU A 9 5.28 -1.34 9.29
C GLU A 9 5.40 0.18 9.22
N ASP A 10 6.14 0.81 10.14
CA ASP A 10 6.33 2.26 10.13
C ASP A 10 7.19 2.69 8.94
N VAL A 11 8.23 1.94 8.64
CA VAL A 11 9.09 2.19 7.48
C VAL A 11 8.27 2.05 6.20
N ALA A 12 7.47 0.99 6.11
CA ALA A 12 6.63 0.75 4.93
C ALA A 12 5.62 1.87 4.71
N LEU A 13 4.97 2.31 5.79
CA LEU A 13 4.01 3.42 5.71
C LEU A 13 4.71 4.69 5.22
N SER A 14 5.89 4.99 5.74
CA SER A 14 6.67 6.17 5.33
C SER A 14 7.04 6.11 3.85
N VAL A 15 7.45 4.96 3.36
CA VAL A 15 7.81 4.78 1.95
C VAL A 15 6.59 5.02 1.06
N VAL A 16 5.44 4.45 1.39
CA VAL A 16 4.21 4.63 0.59
C VAL A 16 3.77 6.09 0.62
N LYS A 17 3.79 6.73 1.78
CA LYS A 17 3.44 8.16 1.89
C LYS A 17 4.37 9.03 1.05
N CYS A 18 5.66 8.73 1.07
CA CYS A 18 6.65 9.47 0.29
C CYS A 18 6.39 9.34 -1.21
N ILE A 19 6.08 8.16 -1.67
CA ILE A 19 5.75 7.90 -3.08
C ILE A 19 4.49 8.68 -3.47
N VAL A 20 3.44 8.62 -2.66
CA VAL A 20 2.17 9.32 -2.94
C VAL A 20 2.39 10.82 -2.97
N SER A 21 3.15 11.36 -2.01
CA SER A 21 3.39 12.81 -1.95
C SER A 21 4.19 13.31 -3.15
N GLY A 22 4.99 12.46 -3.77
CA GLY A 22 5.72 12.79 -5.00
C GLY A 22 4.89 12.73 -6.26
N MET A 23 3.65 12.23 -6.19
CA MET A 23 2.75 12.15 -7.34
C MET A 23 1.85 13.39 -7.38
N ASP A 24 1.73 13.99 -8.56
CA ASP A 24 0.97 15.24 -8.74
C ASP A 24 -0.50 15.10 -8.30
N GLY A 25 -0.95 16.05 -7.50
CA GLY A 25 -2.35 16.13 -7.09
C GLY A 25 -2.79 15.08 -6.10
N ARG A 26 -1.85 14.36 -5.51
CA ARG A 26 -2.18 13.33 -4.53
C ARG A 26 -1.82 13.76 -3.13
N ASP A 27 -2.60 13.27 -2.18
CA ASP A 27 -2.49 13.63 -0.77
C ASP A 27 -2.02 12.41 0.03
N ASP A 28 -0.83 12.48 0.60
CA ASP A 28 -0.30 11.39 1.43
C ASP A 28 -1.10 11.18 2.73
N GLY A 29 -1.88 12.17 3.13
CA GLY A 29 -2.81 12.02 4.27
C GLY A 29 -3.90 10.99 4.03
N LYS A 30 -4.12 10.60 2.78
CA LYS A 30 -5.06 9.53 2.43
C LYS A 30 -4.45 8.13 2.61
N VAL A 31 -3.15 8.05 2.89
CA VAL A 31 -2.47 6.77 3.15
C VAL A 31 -2.65 6.42 4.62
N LYS A 32 -3.20 5.24 4.89
CA LYS A 32 -3.46 4.75 6.24
C LYS A 32 -2.91 3.35 6.39
N MET A 33 -2.61 2.98 7.61
CA MET A 33 -2.14 1.64 7.95
C MET A 33 -3.16 0.97 8.85
N GLN A 34 -3.44 -0.31 8.58
CA GLN A 34 -4.34 -1.11 9.40
C GLN A 34 -3.59 -2.35 9.87
N THR A 35 -3.49 -2.53 11.19
CA THR A 35 -2.87 -3.71 11.77
C THR A 35 -3.84 -4.88 11.71
N VAL A 36 -3.36 -6.03 11.25
CA VAL A 36 -4.11 -7.28 11.24
C VAL A 36 -3.33 -8.35 12.01
N LYS A 37 -3.92 -9.51 12.19
CA LYS A 37 -3.38 -10.55 13.07
C LYS A 37 -1.92 -10.94 12.75
N HIS A 38 -1.59 -11.10 11.48
CA HIS A 38 -0.26 -11.55 11.04
C HIS A 38 0.37 -10.57 10.06
N GLY A 39 0.11 -9.27 10.22
CA GLY A 39 0.69 -8.30 9.32
C GLY A 39 0.05 -6.94 9.43
N VAL A 40 0.30 -6.12 8.42
CA VAL A 40 -0.33 -4.80 8.29
C VAL A 40 -0.75 -4.60 6.84
N LEU A 41 -1.85 -3.85 6.67
CA LEU A 41 -2.33 -3.42 5.37
C LEU A 41 -2.01 -1.93 5.23
N ILE A 42 -1.51 -1.54 4.07
CA ILE A 42 -1.31 -0.11 3.77
C ILE A 42 -2.33 0.26 2.71
N ASN A 43 -3.21 1.19 3.06
CA ASN A 43 -4.34 1.59 2.23
C ASN A 43 -4.16 3.01 1.74
N TYR A 44 -4.69 3.28 0.54
CA TYR A 44 -4.81 4.62 -0.01
C TYR A 44 -6.27 4.82 -0.39
N ARG A 45 -6.90 5.86 0.17
CA ARG A 45 -8.34 6.15 -0.04
C ARG A 45 -9.21 4.91 0.24
N ASN A 46 -8.89 4.21 1.33
CA ASN A 46 -9.59 3.01 1.81
C ASN A 46 -9.46 1.78 0.90
N CYS A 47 -8.51 1.80 -0.03
CA CYS A 47 -8.21 0.65 -0.89
C CYS A 47 -6.79 0.16 -0.64
N MET A 48 -6.60 -1.14 -0.58
CA MET A 48 -5.28 -1.70 -0.26
C MET A 48 -4.27 -1.44 -1.39
N VAL A 49 -3.14 -0.86 -1.02
CA VAL A 49 -1.99 -0.68 -1.92
C VAL A 49 -1.07 -1.89 -1.81
N CYS A 50 -0.71 -2.23 -0.59
CA CYS A 50 0.15 -3.37 -0.32
C CYS A 50 -0.07 -3.84 1.11
N ALA A 51 0.49 -5.00 1.43
CA ALA A 51 0.44 -5.56 2.77
C ALA A 51 1.78 -6.20 3.11
N LEU A 52 2.12 -6.16 4.39
CA LEU A 52 3.28 -6.89 4.91
C LEU A 52 2.75 -8.09 5.69
N VAL A 53 3.38 -9.24 5.49
CA VAL A 53 3.07 -10.46 6.24
C VAL A 53 4.20 -10.70 7.22
N PHE A 54 3.85 -10.89 8.50
CA PHE A 54 4.82 -11.12 9.56
C PHE A 54 4.75 -12.55 10.07
N ASP A 55 5.87 -13.04 10.59
CA ASP A 55 5.90 -14.29 11.36
C ASP A 55 5.63 -13.99 12.85
N ASP A 56 5.76 -15.02 13.70
CA ASP A 56 5.50 -14.90 15.12
C ASP A 56 6.49 -13.96 15.84
N ASP A 57 7.65 -13.73 15.25
CA ASP A 57 8.68 -12.84 15.79
C ASP A 57 8.58 -11.42 15.24
N HIS A 58 7.48 -11.12 14.55
CA HIS A 58 7.23 -9.80 13.94
C HIS A 58 8.27 -9.45 12.85
N VAL A 59 8.74 -10.46 12.14
CA VAL A 59 9.66 -10.30 11.01
C VAL A 59 8.87 -10.42 9.72
N VAL A 60 9.11 -9.51 8.78
CA VAL A 60 8.42 -9.53 7.48
C VAL A 60 8.86 -10.79 6.72
N THR A 61 7.91 -11.63 6.35
CA THR A 61 8.16 -12.86 5.59
C THR A 61 7.71 -12.78 4.15
N ALA A 62 6.82 -11.83 3.83
CA ALA A 62 6.34 -11.63 2.47
C ALA A 62 5.72 -10.24 2.35
N ILE A 63 5.67 -9.74 1.12
CA ILE A 63 4.99 -8.50 0.79
C ILE A 63 3.91 -8.86 -0.23
N LYS A 64 2.69 -8.38 0.00
CA LYS A 64 1.55 -8.62 -0.90
C LYS A 64 1.21 -7.38 -1.70
N PHE A 65 0.94 -7.58 -2.98
CA PHE A 65 0.37 -6.54 -3.83
C PHE A 65 -0.91 -7.05 -4.47
N MET A 66 -1.83 -6.13 -4.70
CA MET A 66 -3.05 -6.43 -5.47
C MET A 66 -2.76 -6.21 -6.96
N GLY A 67 -3.60 -6.78 -7.82
CA GLY A 67 -3.52 -6.47 -9.24
C GLY A 67 -4.02 -5.08 -9.57
N THR A 68 -3.80 -4.66 -10.79
CA THR A 68 -4.21 -3.33 -11.28
C THR A 68 -5.44 -3.37 -12.18
N THR A 69 -6.17 -4.49 -12.18
CA THR A 69 -7.47 -4.60 -12.84
C THR A 69 -8.49 -5.08 -11.82
N VAL A 70 -9.77 -4.87 -12.11
CA VAL A 70 -10.84 -5.30 -11.21
C VAL A 70 -10.75 -6.79 -10.92
N GLU A 71 -10.47 -7.59 -11.93
CA GLU A 71 -10.35 -9.05 -11.76
C GLU A 71 -9.10 -9.46 -10.99
N SER A 72 -7.96 -8.85 -11.30
CA SER A 72 -6.70 -9.20 -10.66
C SER A 72 -6.64 -8.74 -9.20
N ARG A 73 -7.46 -7.77 -8.79
CA ARG A 73 -7.54 -7.36 -7.39
C ARG A 73 -8.26 -8.36 -6.49
N LYS A 74 -8.90 -9.36 -7.06
CA LYS A 74 -9.50 -10.45 -6.29
C LYS A 74 -8.46 -11.40 -5.72
N LYS A 75 -7.26 -11.37 -6.27
CA LYS A 75 -6.13 -12.20 -5.83
C LYS A 75 -4.95 -11.31 -5.50
N SER A 76 -4.33 -11.55 -4.36
CA SER A 76 -3.08 -10.86 -4.03
C SER A 76 -1.90 -11.68 -4.54
N GLU A 77 -0.83 -10.98 -4.93
CA GLU A 77 0.42 -11.60 -5.33
C GLU A 77 1.42 -11.48 -4.19
N LEU A 78 2.01 -12.60 -3.78
CA LEU A 78 3.08 -12.59 -2.80
C LEU A 78 4.40 -12.30 -3.49
N CYS A 79 5.10 -11.29 -2.98
CA CYS A 79 6.36 -10.85 -3.53
C CYS A 79 7.48 -11.09 -2.52
N GLU A 80 8.70 -11.17 -3.03
CA GLU A 80 9.90 -11.32 -2.23
C GLU A 80 10.07 -10.14 -1.26
N VAL A 81 10.62 -10.41 -0.07
CA VAL A 81 10.88 -9.36 0.90
C VAL A 81 12.06 -8.51 0.44
N LYS A 82 11.78 -7.24 0.17
CA LYS A 82 12.77 -6.25 -0.25
C LYS A 82 12.40 -4.91 0.38
N ASP A 83 13.31 -3.95 0.29
CA ASP A 83 12.98 -2.58 0.62
C ASP A 83 11.81 -2.12 -0.26
N LEU A 84 10.76 -1.56 0.35
CA LEU A 84 9.56 -1.14 -0.38
C LEU A 84 9.88 -0.10 -1.46
N SER A 85 10.95 0.66 -1.31
CA SER A 85 11.36 1.61 -2.35
C SER A 85 11.69 0.91 -3.69
N GLU A 86 12.07 -0.36 -3.66
CA GLU A 86 12.31 -1.14 -4.87
C GLU A 86 11.01 -1.52 -5.58
N TYR A 87 9.88 -1.41 -4.89
CA TYR A 87 8.55 -1.64 -5.44
C TYR A 87 7.81 -0.35 -5.77
N ALA A 88 8.55 0.77 -5.89
CA ALA A 88 7.94 2.08 -6.14
C ALA A 88 7.02 2.08 -7.36
N ASP A 89 7.41 1.41 -8.43
CA ASP A 89 6.59 1.32 -9.65
C ASP A 89 5.27 0.59 -9.38
N LYS A 90 5.32 -0.52 -8.64
CA LYS A 90 4.11 -1.27 -8.27
C LYS A 90 3.19 -0.44 -7.39
N ILE A 91 3.77 0.28 -6.44
CA ILE A 91 3.00 1.14 -5.52
C ILE A 91 2.34 2.27 -6.31
N SER A 92 3.07 2.91 -7.21
CA SER A 92 2.53 3.98 -8.06
C SER A 92 1.38 3.49 -8.94
N GLU A 93 1.51 2.30 -9.51
CA GLU A 93 0.44 1.69 -10.32
C GLU A 93 -0.82 1.45 -9.50
N GLN A 94 -0.67 1.00 -8.26
CA GLN A 94 -1.81 0.80 -7.36
C GLN A 94 -2.51 2.12 -7.06
N VAL A 95 -1.74 3.16 -6.77
CA VAL A 95 -2.29 4.49 -6.47
C VAL A 95 -3.07 5.04 -7.66
N VAL A 96 -2.50 4.94 -8.87
CA VAL A 96 -3.18 5.38 -10.11
C VAL A 96 -4.47 4.60 -10.32
N PHE A 97 -4.43 3.28 -10.15
CA PHE A 97 -5.63 2.45 -10.29
C PHE A 97 -6.73 2.87 -9.32
N ILE A 98 -6.37 3.09 -8.06
CA ILE A 98 -7.33 3.46 -7.01
C ILE A 98 -7.97 4.80 -7.33
N ASP A 99 -7.18 5.79 -7.76
CA ASP A 99 -7.73 7.10 -8.14
C ASP A 99 -8.69 7.00 -9.32
N GLN A 100 -8.35 6.19 -10.33
CA GLN A 100 -9.22 5.96 -11.48
C GLN A 100 -10.50 5.25 -11.08
N TRP A 101 -10.42 4.28 -10.18
CA TRP A 101 -11.57 3.56 -9.68
C TRP A 101 -12.55 4.51 -8.97
N TRP A 102 -12.02 5.40 -8.11
CA TRP A 102 -12.85 6.39 -7.41
C TRP A 102 -13.49 7.38 -8.39
N ALA A 103 -12.74 7.83 -9.38
CA ALA A 103 -13.27 8.74 -10.39
C ALA A 103 -14.43 8.10 -11.17
N ASN A 104 -14.26 6.84 -11.59
CA ASN A 104 -15.29 6.12 -12.31
C ASN A 104 -16.52 5.84 -11.45
N THR A 105 -16.32 5.51 -10.17
CA THR A 105 -17.41 5.27 -9.24
C THR A 105 -18.21 6.55 -8.99
N SER A 106 -17.54 7.69 -8.84
CA SER A 106 -18.19 8.98 -8.65
C SER A 106 -19.03 9.36 -9.87
N ARG A 107 -18.53 9.10 -11.08
CA ARG A 107 -19.28 9.38 -12.32
C ARG A 107 -20.55 8.54 -12.39
N LYS A 108 -20.49 7.27 -11.99
CA LYS A 108 -21.66 6.40 -11.98
C LYS A 108 -22.74 6.88 -11.01
N LYS A 109 -22.33 7.48 -9.89
CA LYS A 109 -23.28 7.99 -8.90
C LYS A 109 -23.98 9.25 -9.38
N VAL A 110 -23.36 10.02 -10.26
CA VAL A 110 -23.90 11.30 -10.75
C VAL A 110 -24.86 11.08 -11.93
N ALA A 111 -24.70 10.00 -12.64
CA ALA A 111 -25.49 9.69 -13.82
C ALA A 111 -26.96 9.38 -13.50
#